data_c66c273ed070af9013adca360bf6e040
#
_entry.id   c66c273ed070af9013adca360bf6e040
#
_cell.length_a   1.000
_cell.length_b   1.000
_cell.length_c   1.000
_cell.angle_alpha   90.00
_cell.angle_beta   90.00
_cell.angle_gamma   90.00
#
_symmetry.space_group_name_H-M   'P 1'
#
loop_
_entity.id
_entity.type
_entity.pdbx_description
1 polymer ?
#
loop_
_entity_poly.entity_id
_entity_poly.type
_entity_poly.pdbx_seq_one_letter_code
_entity_poly.pdbx_strand_id
1 'polypeptide(L)' 'MIVNIIDLLTGVEYTVNILHICYFHKRVNEFGKTAYIITLSNNKEIVVTHKQWSKIKNKVTMYNV' A
#
# COMPACT_ATOMS: atom_id res chain seq x y z
N MET A 1 -12.52 -5.30 7.60
CA MET A 1 -11.29 -4.86 8.30
C MET A 1 -10.81 -3.54 7.73
N ILE A 2 -10.33 -2.66 8.58
CA ILE A 2 -9.84 -1.35 8.19
C ILE A 2 -8.36 -1.27 8.52
N VAL A 3 -7.57 -0.68 7.62
CA VAL A 3 -6.15 -0.44 7.82
C VAL A 3 -5.85 1.04 7.63
N ASN A 4 -4.82 1.53 8.33
CA ASN A 4 -4.34 2.89 8.16
C ASN A 4 -3.09 2.85 7.29
N ILE A 5 -3.08 3.67 6.23
CA ILE A 5 -2.01 3.73 5.26
C ILE A 5 -1.46 5.15 5.25
N ILE A 6 -0.18 5.31 5.56
CA ILE A 6 0.48 6.62 5.57
C ILE A 6 1.24 6.80 4.27
N ASP A 7 0.88 7.84 3.50
CA ASP A 7 1.57 8.19 2.27
C ASP A 7 2.96 8.72 2.61
N LEU A 8 3.98 8.04 2.10
CA LEU A 8 5.37 8.41 2.37
C LEU A 8 5.74 9.78 1.79
N LEU A 9 5.09 10.17 0.69
CA LEU A 9 5.41 11.41 -0.01
C LEU A 9 4.76 12.64 0.62
N THR A 10 3.55 12.48 1.17
CA THR A 10 2.78 13.62 1.69
C THR A 10 2.58 13.60 3.19
N GLY A 11 2.77 12.44 3.84
CA GLY A 11 2.49 12.25 5.25
C GLY A 11 1.01 12.11 5.58
N VAL A 12 0.13 12.12 4.58
CA VAL A 12 -1.31 11.97 4.79
C VAL A 12 -1.62 10.53 5.20
N GLU A 13 -2.44 10.39 6.24
CA GLU A 13 -2.90 9.08 6.69
C GLU A 13 -4.27 8.80 6.10
N TYR A 14 -4.40 7.65 5.44
CA TYR A 14 -5.65 7.18 4.88
C TYR A 14 -6.18 6.01 5.69
N THR A 15 -7.46 6.06 6.05
CA THR A 15 -8.16 4.95 6.68
C THR A 15 -8.93 4.22 5.59
N VAL A 16 -8.55 2.99 5.31
CA VAL A 16 -9.03 2.26 4.13
C VAL A 16 -9.60 0.91 4.53
N ASN A 17 -10.78 0.58 3.98
CA ASN A 17 -11.30 -0.78 4.07
C ASN A 17 -10.45 -1.67 3.14
N ILE A 18 -9.97 -2.81 3.64
CA ILE A 18 -9.09 -3.69 2.87
C ILE A 18 -9.75 -4.19 1.59
N LEU A 19 -11.08 -4.21 1.52
CA LEU A 19 -11.81 -4.59 0.30
C LEU A 19 -11.60 -3.61 -0.85
N HIS A 20 -11.12 -2.40 -0.55
CA HIS A 20 -10.82 -1.39 -1.58
C HIS A 20 -9.35 -1.40 -2.01
N ILE A 21 -8.55 -2.33 -1.50
CA ILE A 21 -7.16 -2.49 -1.94
C ILE A 21 -7.16 -3.46 -3.11
N CYS A 22 -6.70 -2.97 -4.28
CA CYS A 22 -6.67 -3.79 -5.49
C CYS A 22 -5.42 -4.61 -5.60
N TYR A 23 -4.25 -3.98 -5.50
CA TYR A 23 -3.01 -4.74 -5.61
C TYR A 23 -1.84 -4.01 -4.97
N PHE A 24 -0.80 -4.79 -4.73
CA PHE A 24 0.48 -4.36 -4.18
C PHE A 24 1.53 -4.53 -5.26
N HIS A 25 2.31 -3.48 -5.51
CA HIS A 25 3.39 -3.62 -6.48
C HIS A 25 4.60 -2.78 -6.08
N LYS A 26 5.68 -3.01 -6.79
CA LYS A 26 6.95 -2.31 -6.57
C LYS A 26 7.33 -1.63 -7.87
N ARG A 27 7.97 -0.47 -7.74
CA ARG A 27 8.48 0.27 -8.90
C ARG A 27 9.91 0.68 -8.61
N VAL A 28 10.82 0.32 -9.48
CA VAL A 28 12.23 0.68 -9.33
C VAL A 28 12.51 1.88 -10.22
N ASN A 29 13.09 2.94 -9.64
CA ASN A 29 13.42 4.13 -10.41
C ASN A 29 14.80 3.96 -11.08
N GLU A 30 15.20 4.98 -11.87
CA GLU A 30 16.47 4.96 -12.62
C GLU A 30 17.70 4.92 -11.72
N PHE A 31 17.56 5.30 -10.45
CA PHE A 31 18.65 5.26 -9.47
C PHE A 31 18.71 3.93 -8.69
N GLY A 32 17.90 2.95 -9.09
CA GLY A 32 17.87 1.66 -8.43
C GLY A 32 17.09 1.63 -7.12
N LYS A 33 16.39 2.70 -6.76
CA LYS A 33 15.58 2.75 -5.54
C LYS A 33 14.20 2.16 -5.81
N THR A 34 13.71 1.36 -4.86
CA THR A 34 12.42 0.70 -4.96
C THR A 34 11.36 1.50 -4.21
N ALA A 35 10.26 1.82 -4.91
CA ALA A 35 9.07 2.38 -4.30
C ALA A 35 8.05 1.25 -4.08
N TYR A 36 7.44 1.23 -2.90
CA TYR A 36 6.42 0.24 -2.54
C TYR A 36 5.07 0.92 -2.63
N ILE A 37 4.18 0.38 -3.45
CA ILE A 37 2.93 1.05 -3.83
C ILE A 37 1.74 0.16 -3.52
N ILE A 38 0.70 0.78 -2.94
CA ILE A 38 -0.60 0.14 -2.71
C ILE A 38 -1.59 0.87 -3.59
N THR A 39 -2.28 0.14 -4.47
CA THR A 39 -3.28 0.72 -5.36
C THR A 39 -4.68 0.39 -4.87
N LEU A 40 -5.52 1.42 -4.78
CA LEU A 40 -6.90 1.29 -4.33
C LEU A 40 -7.84 1.12 -5.51
N SER A 41 -9.09 0.74 -5.21
CA SER A 41 -10.11 0.46 -6.22
C SER A 41 -10.46 1.67 -7.09
N ASN A 42 -10.19 2.89 -6.62
CA ASN A 42 -10.40 4.12 -7.40
C ASN A 42 -9.16 4.52 -8.19
N ASN A 43 -8.22 3.60 -8.37
CA ASN A 43 -6.94 3.79 -9.07
C ASN A 43 -5.97 4.72 -8.36
N LYS A 44 -6.25 5.11 -7.12
CA LYS A 44 -5.31 5.91 -6.34
C LYS A 44 -4.13 5.05 -5.93
N GLU A 45 -2.93 5.55 -6.19
CA GLU A 45 -1.68 4.91 -5.77
C GLU A 45 -1.14 5.61 -4.53
N ILE A 46 -0.80 4.83 -3.51
CA ILE A 46 -0.20 5.34 -2.28
C ILE A 46 1.18 4.73 -2.14
N VAL A 47 2.20 5.58 -2.03
CA VAL A 47 3.58 5.13 -1.82
C VAL A 47 3.80 4.99 -0.33
N VAL A 48 4.29 3.84 0.10
CA VAL A 48 4.46 3.50 1.52
C VAL A 48 5.86 2.97 1.79
N THR A 49 6.21 2.82 3.07
CA THR A 49 7.45 2.16 3.46
C THR A 49 7.35 0.66 3.20
N HIS A 50 8.49 0.00 3.03
CA HIS A 50 8.52 -1.46 2.87
C HIS A 50 7.86 -2.16 4.06
N LYS A 51 8.12 -1.68 5.27
CA LYS A 51 7.55 -2.26 6.49
C LYS A 51 6.02 -2.21 6.46
N GLN A 52 5.46 -1.06 6.11
CA GLN A 52 4.01 -0.90 6.03
C GLN A 52 3.40 -1.71 4.89
N TRP A 53 4.07 -1.70 3.74
CA TRP A 53 3.64 -2.47 2.57
C TRP A 53 3.52 -3.97 2.89
N SER A 54 4.55 -4.54 3.52
CA SER A 54 4.56 -5.95 3.90
C SER A 54 3.50 -6.27 4.96
N LYS A 55 3.36 -5.40 5.95
CA LYS A 55 2.39 -5.60 7.03
C LYS A 55 0.95 -5.61 6.51
N ILE A 56 0.63 -4.65 5.64
CA ILE A 56 -0.72 -4.54 5.08
C ILE A 56 -0.99 -5.68 4.11
N LYS A 57 -0.01 -6.03 3.28
CA LYS A 57 -0.11 -7.15 2.35
C LYS A 57 -0.43 -8.45 3.08
N ASN A 58 0.25 -8.70 4.21
CA ASN A 58 -0.01 -9.89 5.01
C ASN A 58 -1.43 -9.91 5.58
N LYS A 59 -1.91 -8.77 6.05
CA LYS A 59 -3.28 -8.66 6.57
C LYS A 59 -4.32 -8.97 5.49
N VAL A 60 -4.14 -8.43 4.29
CA VAL A 60 -5.05 -8.67 3.17
C VAL A 60 -5.03 -10.14 2.77
N THR A 61 -3.85 -10.73 2.69
CA THR A 61 -3.69 -12.15 2.35
C THR A 61 -4.39 -13.04 3.38
N MET A 62 -4.21 -12.76 4.66
CA MET A 62 -4.84 -13.52 5.72
C MET A 62 -6.37 -13.39 5.70
N TYR A 63 -6.87 -12.21 5.39
CA TYR A 63 -8.30 -11.95 5.33
C TYR A 63 -8.98 -12.71 4.20
N ASN A 64 -8.28 -12.87 3.09
CA ASN A 64 -8.83 -13.49 1.88
C ASN A 64 -8.60 -15.01 1.77
N VAL A 65 -8.03 -15.61 2.80
CA VAL A 65 -7.81 -17.07 2.85
C VAL A 65 -9.07 -17.85 3.22
#